data_ea341328d796a05bbe9c16ee972b0a91
#
_entry.id   ea341328d796a05bbe9c16ee972b0a91
#
_cell.length_a   1.000
_cell.length_b   1.000
_cell.length_c   1.000
_cell.angle_alpha   90.00
_cell.angle_beta   90.00
_cell.angle_gamma   90.00
#
_symmetry.space_group_name_H-M   'P 1'
#
loop_
_entity.id
_entity.type
_entity.pdbx_description
1 polymer ?
#
loop_
_entity_poly.entity_id
_entity_poly.type
_entity_poly.pdbx_seq_one_letter_code
_entity_poly.pdbx_strand_id
1 'polypeptide(L)'
;LVPIATRVMLGYSLEKQGFTNMIPPNKDRWYVKAPAFSFEKLTGMDSYLSPEMKSTGEAIGYDKKLNRALYKALQASGIKMKDYGTVVVTLADEDKKEALPLVKRFYKLGFNIEATVGTATFLKANGIRTRLRGKLSEGSTEILDSIRAGYVSYIINTRAILSGVHFTDGAAIRSCAVQNGVTMFTSLDTVRIVLDVLEETVPDISTIDA
;
A
#
# COMPACT_ATOMS: atom_id res chain seq x y z
N LEU A 1 -4.52 24.53 15.97
CA LEU A 1 -4.38 25.07 14.59
C LEU A 1 -5.63 25.84 14.16
N VAL A 2 -6.85 25.28 14.30
CA VAL A 2 -8.10 25.91 13.83
C VAL A 2 -8.29 27.36 14.32
N PRO A 3 -8.18 27.68 15.62
CA PRO A 3 -8.34 29.06 16.06
C PRO A 3 -7.31 30.02 15.47
N ILE A 4 -6.07 29.55 15.22
CA ILE A 4 -5.01 30.34 14.60
C ILE A 4 -5.38 30.66 13.15
N ALA A 5 -5.77 29.63 12.39
CA ALA A 5 -6.17 29.77 10.99
C ALA A 5 -7.39 30.70 10.85
N THR A 6 -8.40 30.57 11.71
CA THR A 6 -9.57 31.44 11.73
C THR A 6 -9.19 32.91 11.96
N ARG A 7 -8.28 33.18 12.89
CA ARG A 7 -7.79 34.54 13.12
C ARG A 7 -7.03 35.11 11.93
N VAL A 8 -6.25 34.27 11.23
CA VAL A 8 -5.58 34.70 9.98
C VAL A 8 -6.62 35.09 8.92
N MET A 9 -7.68 34.30 8.74
CA MET A 9 -8.76 34.62 7.81
C MET A 9 -9.47 35.96 8.19
N LEU A 10 -9.49 36.30 9.47
CA LEU A 10 -10.05 37.58 9.98
C LEU A 10 -9.04 38.73 9.93
N GLY A 11 -7.87 38.55 9.30
CA GLY A 11 -6.87 39.58 9.10
C GLY A 11 -5.82 39.73 10.21
N TYR A 12 -5.79 38.82 11.18
CA TYR A 12 -4.72 38.79 12.19
C TYR A 12 -3.49 38.06 11.64
N SER A 13 -2.34 38.73 11.53
CA SER A 13 -1.13 38.07 11.09
C SER A 13 -0.66 37.01 12.10
N LEU A 14 0.10 36.00 11.63
CA LEU A 14 0.71 35.01 12.51
C LEU A 14 1.63 35.65 13.53
N GLU A 15 2.35 36.67 13.15
CA GLU A 15 3.27 37.42 13.99
C GLU A 15 2.55 38.09 15.19
N LYS A 16 1.38 38.73 14.93
CA LYS A 16 0.53 39.29 16.00
C LYS A 16 -0.04 38.23 16.93
N GLN A 17 -0.08 36.98 16.50
CA GLN A 17 -0.52 35.83 17.30
C GLN A 17 0.65 35.14 18.03
N GLY A 18 1.86 35.70 17.96
CA GLY A 18 3.06 35.16 18.62
C GLY A 18 3.79 34.05 17.85
N PHE A 19 3.43 33.82 16.59
CA PHE A 19 4.07 32.82 15.74
C PHE A 19 5.07 33.51 14.81
N THR A 20 6.31 33.59 15.26
CA THR A 20 7.42 34.19 14.51
C THR A 20 8.21 33.15 13.69
N ASN A 21 8.14 31.88 14.06
CA ASN A 21 8.78 30.77 13.35
C ASN A 21 7.71 29.91 12.65
N MET A 22 7.89 29.69 11.34
CA MET A 22 6.94 28.92 10.53
C MET A 22 6.90 27.41 10.85
N ILE A 23 7.95 26.87 11.45
CA ILE A 23 8.06 25.44 11.78
C ILE A 23 8.26 25.32 13.29
N PRO A 24 7.31 24.70 14.02
CA PRO A 24 7.53 24.39 15.42
C PRO A 24 8.78 23.53 15.58
N PRO A 25 9.51 23.66 16.68
CA PRO A 25 10.67 22.81 16.94
C PRO A 25 10.28 21.34 16.81
N ASN A 26 11.08 20.59 16.04
CA ASN A 26 10.86 19.19 15.83
C ASN A 26 10.94 18.47 17.18
N LYS A 27 9.83 17.89 17.62
CA LYS A 27 9.88 16.96 18.73
C LYS A 27 10.64 15.73 18.24
N ASP A 28 11.44 15.07 19.06
CA ASP A 28 12.23 13.86 18.70
C ASP A 28 11.35 12.67 18.32
N ARG A 29 10.44 12.88 17.39
CA ARG A 29 9.45 11.90 16.90
C ARG A 29 9.16 12.11 15.43
N TRP A 30 8.92 11.01 14.75
CA TRP A 30 8.40 10.98 13.39
C TRP A 30 6.88 11.02 13.42
N TYR A 31 6.30 11.82 12.56
CA TYR A 31 4.85 11.88 12.33
C TYR A 31 4.61 11.48 10.88
N VAL A 32 3.85 10.42 10.67
CA VAL A 32 3.52 9.90 9.36
C VAL A 32 2.02 10.03 9.15
N LYS A 33 1.63 10.70 8.08
CA LYS A 33 0.26 10.79 7.63
C LYS A 33 0.02 9.75 6.54
N ALA A 34 -1.02 8.93 6.69
CA ALA A 34 -1.48 7.99 5.67
C ALA A 34 -2.93 8.29 5.30
N PRO A 35 -3.29 8.30 3.99
CA PRO A 35 -4.67 8.44 3.57
C PRO A 35 -5.46 7.17 3.94
N ALA A 36 -6.71 7.35 4.37
CA ALA A 36 -7.66 6.26 4.56
C ALA A 36 -8.66 6.22 3.41
N PHE A 37 -8.93 5.03 2.90
CA PHE A 37 -9.84 4.80 1.77
C PHE A 37 -11.02 3.95 2.20
N SER A 38 -12.21 4.29 1.74
CA SER A 38 -13.44 3.55 2.00
C SER A 38 -13.89 2.72 0.80
N PHE A 39 -12.96 2.16 0.03
CA PHE A 39 -13.28 1.38 -1.17
C PHE A 39 -14.20 0.19 -0.88
N GLU A 40 -14.11 -0.43 0.30
CA GLU A 40 -14.99 -1.53 0.73
C GLU A 40 -16.47 -1.10 0.78
N LYS A 41 -16.72 0.19 1.05
CA LYS A 41 -18.08 0.77 1.14
C LYS A 41 -18.56 1.35 -0.18
N LEU A 42 -17.65 1.67 -1.09
CA LEU A 42 -17.92 2.32 -2.38
C LEU A 42 -17.88 1.28 -3.50
N THR A 43 -18.89 0.42 -3.54
CA THR A 43 -19.00 -0.64 -4.55
C THR A 43 -19.03 -0.05 -5.96
N GLY A 44 -18.19 -0.62 -6.85
CA GLY A 44 -18.08 -0.19 -8.24
C GLY A 44 -17.01 0.89 -8.50
N MET A 45 -16.39 1.46 -7.46
CA MET A 45 -15.25 2.37 -7.65
C MET A 45 -13.96 1.57 -7.82
N ASP A 46 -13.18 1.88 -8.86
CA ASP A 46 -11.84 1.31 -9.02
C ASP A 46 -10.89 1.89 -7.95
N SER A 47 -10.26 1.01 -7.21
CA SER A 47 -9.29 1.37 -6.17
C SER A 47 -7.93 1.81 -6.72
N TYR A 48 -7.74 1.87 -8.04
CA TYR A 48 -6.54 2.43 -8.64
C TYR A 48 -6.40 3.91 -8.27
N LEU A 49 -5.22 4.29 -7.77
CA LEU A 49 -4.92 5.66 -7.41
C LEU A 49 -4.53 6.46 -8.66
N SER A 50 -5.20 7.60 -8.84
CA SER A 50 -5.01 8.56 -9.91
C SER A 50 -4.78 9.96 -9.29
N PRO A 51 -4.54 11.02 -10.07
CA PRO A 51 -4.47 12.38 -9.56
C PRO A 51 -5.73 12.86 -8.80
N GLU A 52 -6.87 12.21 -9.02
CA GLU A 52 -8.10 12.50 -8.29
C GLU A 52 -8.00 12.04 -6.84
N MET A 53 -8.46 12.86 -5.92
CA MET A 53 -8.56 12.51 -4.50
C MET A 53 -9.63 11.43 -4.29
N LYS A 54 -9.22 10.25 -3.81
CA LYS A 54 -10.12 9.13 -3.48
C LYS A 54 -10.14 8.78 -1.99
N SER A 55 -9.31 9.44 -1.19
CA SER A 55 -9.29 9.25 0.26
C SER A 55 -10.52 9.86 0.91
N THR A 56 -11.06 9.17 1.91
CA THR A 56 -12.21 9.61 2.71
C THR A 56 -11.83 10.07 4.12
N GLY A 57 -10.56 9.90 4.48
CA GLY A 57 -10.03 10.28 5.77
C GLY A 57 -8.51 10.21 5.77
N GLU A 58 -7.94 10.46 6.94
CA GLU A 58 -6.51 10.46 7.18
C GLU A 58 -6.21 9.80 8.53
N ALA A 59 -5.11 9.06 8.59
CA ALA A 59 -4.56 8.49 9.81
C ALA A 59 -3.17 9.07 10.07
N ILE A 60 -2.84 9.28 11.34
CA ILE A 60 -1.51 9.74 11.75
C ILE A 60 -0.89 8.69 12.67
N GLY A 61 0.26 8.17 12.25
CA GLY A 61 1.14 7.40 13.09
C GLY A 61 2.28 8.28 13.62
N TYR A 62 2.68 8.07 14.87
CA TYR A 62 3.83 8.76 15.42
C TYR A 62 4.65 7.85 16.33
N ASP A 63 5.98 8.00 16.26
CA ASP A 63 6.93 7.23 17.08
C ASP A 63 8.32 7.90 17.03
N LYS A 64 9.21 7.51 17.96
CA LYS A 64 10.63 7.90 17.92
C LYS A 64 11.37 7.22 16.76
N LYS A 65 10.90 6.07 16.28
CA LYS A 65 11.44 5.35 15.14
C LYS A 65 10.52 5.49 13.93
N LEU A 66 11.08 5.84 12.76
CA LEU A 66 10.33 6.06 11.54
C LEU A 66 9.47 4.84 11.15
N ASN A 67 10.05 3.64 11.12
CA ASN A 67 9.32 2.45 10.69
C ASN A 67 8.18 2.06 11.64
N ARG A 68 8.28 2.37 12.93
CA ARG A 68 7.16 2.24 13.87
C ARG A 68 6.07 3.28 13.61
N ALA A 69 6.44 4.53 13.30
CA ALA A 69 5.47 5.55 12.92
C ALA A 69 4.75 5.18 11.63
N LEU A 70 5.47 4.64 10.63
CA LEU A 70 4.92 4.10 9.39
C LEU A 70 3.97 2.93 9.66
N TYR A 71 4.38 1.94 10.46
CA TYR A 71 3.53 0.82 10.85
C TYR A 71 2.20 1.30 11.46
N LYS A 72 2.27 2.20 12.43
CA LYS A 72 1.08 2.77 13.10
C LYS A 72 0.17 3.51 12.11
N ALA A 73 0.74 4.33 11.22
CA ALA A 73 -0.02 5.06 10.22
C ALA A 73 -0.71 4.12 9.21
N LEU A 74 0.02 3.14 8.67
CA LEU A 74 -0.49 2.17 7.72
C LEU A 74 -1.62 1.34 8.34
N GLN A 75 -1.43 0.84 9.55
CA GLN A 75 -2.43 0.05 10.26
C GLN A 75 -3.69 0.90 10.57
N ALA A 76 -3.52 2.13 11.04
CA ALA A 76 -4.62 3.05 11.30
C ALA A 76 -5.38 3.50 10.03
N SER A 77 -4.73 3.46 8.85
CA SER A 77 -5.36 3.72 7.56
C SER A 77 -6.11 2.52 6.96
N GLY A 78 -6.11 1.37 7.65
CA GLY A 78 -6.81 0.16 7.25
C GLY A 78 -5.95 -0.86 6.48
N ILE A 79 -4.66 -0.60 6.30
CA ILE A 79 -3.73 -1.57 5.70
C ILE A 79 -3.45 -2.69 6.70
N LYS A 80 -3.84 -3.91 6.35
CA LYS A 80 -3.61 -5.10 7.17
C LYS A 80 -2.19 -5.59 6.94
N MET A 81 -1.33 -5.44 7.95
CA MET A 81 0.04 -5.95 7.93
C MET A 81 0.04 -7.41 8.35
N LYS A 82 0.43 -8.29 7.44
CA LYS A 82 0.57 -9.74 7.67
C LYS A 82 2.03 -10.14 7.42
N ASP A 83 2.56 -11.01 8.23
CA ASP A 83 3.94 -11.54 8.15
C ASP A 83 4.05 -12.90 7.47
N TYR A 84 2.93 -13.44 6.98
CA TYR A 84 2.86 -14.73 6.28
C TYR A 84 1.78 -14.73 5.19
N GLY A 85 1.78 -15.77 4.37
CA GLY A 85 0.75 -16.04 3.37
C GLY A 85 1.26 -16.01 1.94
N THR A 86 0.44 -15.53 1.02
CA THR A 86 0.75 -15.49 -0.42
C THR A 86 0.72 -14.06 -0.93
N VAL A 87 1.68 -13.72 -1.77
CA VAL A 87 1.69 -12.47 -2.54
C VAL A 87 1.36 -12.78 -4.00
N VAL A 88 0.27 -12.19 -4.50
CA VAL A 88 -0.07 -12.26 -5.93
C VAL A 88 0.59 -11.09 -6.64
N VAL A 89 1.34 -11.38 -7.70
CA VAL A 89 2.15 -10.39 -8.42
C VAL A 89 1.74 -10.34 -9.89
N THR A 90 1.22 -9.20 -10.31
CA THR A 90 0.85 -8.91 -11.69
C THR A 90 1.49 -7.59 -12.11
N LEU A 91 2.53 -7.67 -12.95
CA LEU A 91 3.36 -6.53 -13.30
C LEU A 91 3.24 -6.14 -14.76
N ALA A 92 3.26 -4.85 -15.03
CA ALA A 92 3.60 -4.33 -16.34
C ALA A 92 5.05 -4.70 -16.69
N ASP A 93 5.35 -4.86 -17.98
CA ASP A 93 6.69 -5.30 -18.41
C ASP A 93 7.79 -4.31 -18.03
N GLU A 94 7.48 -3.03 -18.08
CA GLU A 94 8.37 -1.94 -17.68
C GLU A 94 8.75 -1.97 -16.19
N ASP A 95 7.84 -2.44 -15.33
CA ASP A 95 8.03 -2.44 -13.86
C ASP A 95 8.77 -3.69 -13.36
N LYS A 96 8.91 -4.73 -14.17
CA LYS A 96 9.46 -6.02 -13.75
C LYS A 96 10.86 -5.93 -13.14
N LYS A 97 11.73 -5.10 -13.71
CA LYS A 97 13.11 -4.93 -13.21
C LYS A 97 13.13 -4.26 -11.83
N GLU A 98 12.31 -3.24 -11.63
CA GLU A 98 12.22 -2.53 -10.36
C GLU A 98 11.51 -3.38 -9.29
N ALA A 99 10.48 -4.13 -9.66
CA ALA A 99 9.75 -5.00 -8.74
C ALA A 99 10.55 -6.22 -8.28
N LEU A 100 11.52 -6.70 -9.08
CA LEU A 100 12.26 -7.92 -8.78
C LEU A 100 12.92 -7.93 -7.38
N PRO A 101 13.69 -6.92 -6.95
CA PRO A 101 14.28 -6.90 -5.62
C PRO A 101 13.20 -6.91 -4.51
N LEU A 102 12.05 -6.28 -4.73
CA LEU A 102 10.97 -6.23 -3.76
C LEU A 102 10.28 -7.61 -3.62
N VAL A 103 10.00 -8.27 -4.74
CA VAL A 103 9.44 -9.64 -4.72
C VAL A 103 10.43 -10.63 -4.09
N LYS A 104 11.75 -10.45 -4.31
CA LYS A 104 12.79 -11.25 -3.64
C LYS A 104 12.75 -11.07 -2.11
N ARG A 105 12.47 -9.86 -1.61
CA ARG A 105 12.34 -9.60 -0.17
C ARG A 105 11.13 -10.36 0.40
N PHE A 106 9.95 -10.29 -0.22
CA PHE A 106 8.80 -11.08 0.19
C PHE A 106 9.11 -12.60 0.19
N TYR A 107 9.77 -13.08 -0.85
CA TYR A 107 10.15 -14.48 -0.93
C TYR A 107 11.11 -14.91 0.18
N LYS A 108 12.08 -14.05 0.55
CA LYS A 108 13.01 -14.28 1.67
C LYS A 108 12.30 -14.25 3.04
N LEU A 109 11.25 -13.43 3.18
CA LEU A 109 10.40 -13.40 4.38
C LEU A 109 9.49 -14.64 4.49
N GLY A 110 9.53 -15.56 3.53
CA GLY A 110 8.76 -16.81 3.57
C GLY A 110 7.40 -16.77 2.89
N PHE A 111 7.05 -15.68 2.19
CA PHE A 111 5.80 -15.61 1.44
C PHE A 111 5.83 -16.52 0.22
N ASN A 112 4.71 -17.18 -0.05
CA ASN A 112 4.49 -17.83 -1.34
C ASN A 112 4.25 -16.76 -2.41
N ILE A 113 4.73 -17.00 -3.63
CA ILE A 113 4.55 -16.08 -4.74
C ILE A 113 3.66 -16.72 -5.80
N GLU A 114 2.60 -16.04 -6.19
CA GLU A 114 1.74 -16.39 -7.33
C GLU A 114 1.80 -15.25 -8.36
N ALA A 115 1.79 -15.57 -9.64
CA ALA A 115 1.88 -14.56 -10.69
C ALA A 115 1.27 -15.02 -12.01
N THR A 116 0.85 -14.05 -12.85
CA THR A 116 0.47 -14.30 -14.23
C THR A 116 1.64 -14.80 -15.08
N VAL A 117 1.37 -15.48 -16.18
CA VAL A 117 2.34 -16.20 -17.01
C VAL A 117 3.61 -15.39 -17.28
N GLY A 118 3.50 -14.17 -17.82
CA GLY A 118 4.65 -13.34 -18.18
C GLY A 118 5.47 -12.90 -16.96
N THR A 119 4.81 -12.59 -15.82
CA THR A 119 5.48 -12.25 -14.57
C THR A 119 6.11 -13.49 -13.92
N ALA A 120 5.41 -14.63 -13.92
CA ALA A 120 5.91 -15.88 -13.36
C ALA A 120 7.17 -16.38 -14.09
N THR A 121 7.17 -16.32 -15.42
CA THR A 121 8.35 -16.68 -16.23
C THR A 121 9.55 -15.81 -15.86
N PHE A 122 9.36 -14.50 -15.76
CA PHE A 122 10.40 -13.56 -15.37
C PHE A 122 10.94 -13.85 -13.96
N LEU A 123 10.05 -14.05 -12.98
CA LEU A 123 10.43 -14.31 -11.58
C LEU A 123 11.18 -15.64 -11.43
N LYS A 124 10.72 -16.70 -12.11
CA LYS A 124 11.40 -18.02 -12.13
C LYS A 124 12.80 -17.92 -12.72
N ALA A 125 12.96 -17.21 -13.83
CA ALA A 125 14.27 -16.99 -14.47
C ALA A 125 15.25 -16.24 -13.53
N ASN A 126 14.74 -15.51 -12.52
CA ASN A 126 15.51 -14.82 -11.52
C ASN A 126 15.58 -15.53 -10.14
N GLY A 127 15.29 -16.84 -10.11
CA GLY A 127 15.45 -17.71 -8.95
C GLY A 127 14.33 -17.61 -7.90
N ILE A 128 13.18 -17.04 -8.23
CA ILE A 128 12.02 -16.98 -7.33
C ILE A 128 11.04 -18.09 -7.68
N ARG A 129 10.83 -19.05 -6.79
CA ARG A 129 9.81 -20.07 -6.95
C ARG A 129 8.43 -19.41 -6.99
N THR A 130 7.73 -19.51 -8.10
CA THR A 130 6.47 -18.83 -8.35
C THR A 130 5.43 -19.81 -8.85
N ARG A 131 4.24 -19.80 -8.27
CA ARG A 131 3.08 -20.53 -8.80
C ARG A 131 2.46 -19.70 -9.93
N LEU A 132 2.33 -20.33 -11.08
CA LEU A 132 1.72 -19.73 -12.26
C LEU A 132 0.20 -19.68 -12.09
N ARG A 133 -0.40 -18.55 -12.51
CA ARG A 133 -1.84 -18.34 -12.59
C ARG A 133 -2.22 -17.85 -14.00
N GLY A 134 -3.32 -18.34 -14.51
CA GLY A 134 -3.86 -17.90 -15.79
C GLY A 134 -4.34 -16.46 -15.74
N LYS A 135 -4.38 -15.79 -16.90
CA LYS A 135 -4.92 -14.44 -17.00
C LYS A 135 -6.46 -14.48 -17.10
N LEU A 136 -7.12 -13.47 -16.55
CA LEU A 136 -8.57 -13.34 -16.65
C LEU A 136 -9.01 -13.15 -18.11
N SER A 137 -8.27 -12.37 -18.91
CA SER A 137 -8.50 -12.18 -20.34
C SER A 137 -8.40 -13.45 -21.18
N GLU A 138 -7.76 -14.49 -20.65
CA GLU A 138 -7.66 -15.83 -21.24
C GLU A 138 -8.72 -16.80 -20.66
N GLY A 139 -9.71 -16.28 -19.89
CA GLY A 139 -10.81 -17.04 -19.30
C GLY A 139 -10.47 -17.74 -17.98
N SER A 140 -9.31 -17.50 -17.38
CA SER A 140 -8.94 -18.09 -16.08
C SER A 140 -9.49 -17.28 -14.92
N THR A 141 -10.04 -17.94 -13.90
CA THR A 141 -10.48 -17.33 -12.63
C THR A 141 -9.53 -17.56 -11.48
N GLU A 142 -8.42 -18.26 -11.71
CA GLU A 142 -7.51 -18.75 -10.65
C GLU A 142 -7.02 -17.65 -9.68
N ILE A 143 -6.74 -16.43 -10.16
CA ILE A 143 -6.32 -15.31 -9.30
C ILE A 143 -7.46 -14.87 -8.39
N LEU A 144 -8.65 -14.74 -8.93
CA LEU A 144 -9.84 -14.36 -8.14
C LEU A 144 -10.18 -15.43 -7.11
N ASP A 145 -10.04 -16.70 -7.48
CA ASP A 145 -10.29 -17.83 -6.60
C ASP A 145 -9.25 -17.89 -5.46
N SER A 146 -7.98 -17.59 -5.76
CA SER A 146 -6.93 -17.45 -4.73
C SER A 146 -7.28 -16.35 -3.71
N ILE A 147 -7.76 -15.20 -4.18
CA ILE A 147 -8.18 -14.08 -3.34
C ILE A 147 -9.36 -14.47 -2.46
N ARG A 148 -10.41 -15.07 -3.04
CA ARG A 148 -11.61 -15.52 -2.33
C ARG A 148 -11.34 -16.63 -1.32
N ALA A 149 -10.36 -17.48 -1.58
CA ALA A 149 -9.94 -18.53 -0.66
C ALA A 149 -9.25 -18.01 0.63
N GLY A 150 -8.94 -16.72 0.72
CA GLY A 150 -8.50 -16.04 1.95
C GLY A 150 -7.04 -16.23 2.35
N TYR A 151 -6.22 -16.95 1.58
CA TYR A 151 -4.80 -17.15 1.90
C TYR A 151 -3.87 -16.10 1.26
N VAL A 152 -4.40 -15.23 0.40
CA VAL A 152 -3.66 -14.11 -0.18
C VAL A 152 -3.53 -13.00 0.85
N SER A 153 -2.30 -12.59 1.13
CA SER A 153 -2.00 -11.52 2.10
C SER A 153 -1.81 -10.18 1.41
N TYR A 154 -1.15 -10.18 0.26
CA TYR A 154 -0.84 -8.98 -0.50
C TYR A 154 -1.02 -9.20 -1.99
N ILE A 155 -1.38 -8.14 -2.69
CA ILE A 155 -1.41 -8.10 -4.15
C ILE A 155 -0.55 -6.93 -4.61
N ILE A 156 0.37 -7.17 -5.54
CA ILE A 156 1.11 -6.15 -6.27
C ILE A 156 0.55 -6.15 -7.70
N ASN A 157 -0.16 -5.07 -8.05
CA ASN A 157 -0.77 -4.93 -9.37
C ASN A 157 -0.36 -3.59 -9.99
N THR A 158 0.70 -3.60 -10.79
CA THR A 158 1.12 -2.42 -11.55
C THR A 158 0.42 -2.35 -12.89
N ARG A 159 0.34 -1.15 -13.47
CA ARG A 159 -0.40 -0.88 -14.69
C ARG A 159 0.53 -0.39 -15.80
N ALA A 160 0.45 -1.00 -16.97
CA ALA A 160 1.07 -0.45 -18.17
C ALA A 160 0.32 0.82 -18.62
N ILE A 161 1.03 1.93 -18.78
CA ILE A 161 0.47 3.25 -19.10
C ILE A 161 -0.22 3.26 -20.47
N LEU A 162 0.15 2.39 -21.39
CA LEU A 162 -0.28 2.39 -22.79
C LEU A 162 -1.25 1.26 -23.19
N SER A 163 -1.64 0.37 -22.31
CA SER A 163 -2.45 -0.81 -22.68
C SER A 163 -3.94 -0.60 -22.41
N GLY A 164 -4.69 -0.14 -23.42
CA GLY A 164 -6.15 0.02 -23.33
C GLY A 164 -6.94 -1.28 -23.10
N VAL A 165 -6.40 -2.44 -23.49
CA VAL A 165 -7.10 -3.74 -23.48
C VAL A 165 -6.96 -4.48 -22.14
N HIS A 166 -5.88 -4.28 -21.40
CA HIS A 166 -5.66 -4.95 -20.09
C HIS A 166 -6.29 -4.22 -18.90
N PHE A 167 -7.11 -3.22 -19.15
CA PHE A 167 -7.78 -2.44 -18.12
C PHE A 167 -8.75 -3.28 -17.28
N THR A 168 -9.39 -4.27 -17.92
CA THR A 168 -10.42 -5.09 -17.29
C THR A 168 -9.87 -6.09 -16.27
N ASP A 169 -8.75 -6.78 -16.57
CA ASP A 169 -8.17 -7.77 -15.67
C ASP A 169 -7.69 -7.13 -14.35
N GLY A 170 -6.93 -6.06 -14.46
CA GLY A 170 -6.45 -5.32 -13.29
C GLY A 170 -7.59 -4.77 -12.44
N ALA A 171 -8.62 -4.21 -13.05
CA ALA A 171 -9.80 -3.70 -12.34
C ALA A 171 -10.57 -4.82 -11.62
N ALA A 172 -10.75 -5.98 -12.27
CA ALA A 172 -11.39 -7.13 -11.65
C ALA A 172 -10.60 -7.68 -10.46
N ILE A 173 -9.27 -7.77 -10.57
CA ILE A 173 -8.39 -8.18 -9.45
C ILE A 173 -8.50 -7.18 -8.30
N ARG A 174 -8.45 -5.87 -8.58
CA ARG A 174 -8.55 -4.81 -7.56
C ARG A 174 -9.91 -4.85 -6.87
N SER A 175 -11.00 -4.96 -7.63
CA SER A 175 -12.35 -5.08 -7.07
C SER A 175 -12.47 -6.31 -6.16
N CYS A 176 -11.99 -7.47 -6.61
CA CYS A 176 -11.99 -8.68 -5.82
C CYS A 176 -11.14 -8.56 -4.54
N ALA A 177 -9.98 -7.91 -4.62
CA ALA A 177 -9.12 -7.65 -3.47
C ALA A 177 -9.83 -6.80 -2.40
N VAL A 178 -10.46 -5.71 -2.82
CA VAL A 178 -11.24 -4.82 -1.93
C VAL A 178 -12.38 -5.58 -1.26
N GLN A 179 -13.18 -6.35 -2.03
CA GLN A 179 -14.30 -7.10 -1.51
C GLN A 179 -13.91 -8.17 -0.48
N ASN A 180 -12.69 -8.69 -0.57
CA ASN A 180 -12.16 -9.70 0.35
C ASN A 180 -11.20 -9.13 1.40
N GLY A 181 -11.08 -7.81 1.50
CA GLY A 181 -10.22 -7.12 2.48
C GLY A 181 -8.74 -7.48 2.36
N VAL A 182 -8.26 -7.75 1.13
CA VAL A 182 -6.85 -8.04 0.84
C VAL A 182 -6.11 -6.75 0.54
N THR A 183 -4.99 -6.54 1.21
CA THR A 183 -4.14 -5.37 0.99
C THR A 183 -3.50 -5.42 -0.40
N MET A 184 -3.68 -4.33 -1.15
CA MET A 184 -3.21 -4.26 -2.53
C MET A 184 -2.37 -3.00 -2.76
N PHE A 185 -1.33 -3.15 -3.57
CA PHE A 185 -0.42 -2.08 -3.95
C PHE A 185 -0.42 -1.88 -5.46
N THR A 186 -0.55 -0.63 -5.87
CA THR A 186 -0.42 -0.19 -7.27
C THR A 186 0.87 0.58 -7.53
N SER A 187 1.65 0.88 -6.48
CA SER A 187 2.93 1.56 -6.50
C SER A 187 4.01 0.72 -5.84
N LEU A 188 5.16 0.59 -6.48
CA LEU A 188 6.33 -0.12 -5.95
C LEU A 188 6.98 0.62 -4.77
N ASP A 189 6.87 1.95 -4.71
CA ASP A 189 7.35 2.71 -3.55
C ASP A 189 6.61 2.35 -2.27
N THR A 190 5.28 2.18 -2.36
CA THR A 190 4.49 1.72 -1.21
C THR A 190 4.88 0.29 -0.80
N VAL A 191 5.14 -0.59 -1.78
CA VAL A 191 5.63 -1.97 -1.51
C VAL A 191 6.96 -1.92 -0.76
N ARG A 192 7.89 -1.04 -1.16
CA ARG A 192 9.19 -0.87 -0.50
C ARG A 192 9.03 -0.48 0.96
N ILE A 193 8.21 0.53 1.24
CA ILE A 193 7.92 1.00 2.60
C ILE A 193 7.30 -0.11 3.47
N VAL A 194 6.35 -0.85 2.93
CA VAL A 194 5.71 -1.96 3.66
C VAL A 194 6.72 -3.06 3.99
N LEU A 195 7.62 -3.38 3.06
CA LEU A 195 8.70 -4.35 3.31
C LEU A 195 9.67 -3.86 4.38
N ASP A 196 10.07 -2.58 4.36
CA ASP A 196 10.94 -1.99 5.38
C ASP A 196 10.29 -2.10 6.78
N VAL A 197 8.98 -1.88 6.85
CA VAL A 197 8.22 -2.06 8.09
C VAL A 197 8.15 -3.52 8.51
N LEU A 198 7.86 -4.46 7.59
CA LEU A 198 7.74 -5.89 7.89
C LEU A 198 9.06 -6.50 8.39
N GLU A 199 10.18 -6.07 7.82
CA GLU A 199 11.51 -6.57 8.18
C GLU A 199 11.98 -6.08 9.56
N GLU A 200 11.53 -4.89 10.00
CA GLU A 200 11.96 -4.28 11.26
C GLU A 200 10.95 -4.43 12.41
N THR A 201 9.72 -4.88 12.14
CA THR A 201 8.68 -4.86 13.16
C THR A 201 8.79 -6.06 14.10
N VAL A 202 9.56 -5.89 15.15
CA VAL A 202 9.34 -6.63 16.41
C VAL A 202 8.32 -5.82 17.20
N PRO A 203 7.12 -6.37 17.51
CA PRO A 203 6.12 -5.67 18.32
C PRO A 203 6.70 -5.34 19.71
N ASP A 204 6.70 -4.05 20.04
CA ASP A 204 7.06 -3.58 21.37
C ASP A 204 5.86 -2.82 21.94
N ILE A 205 5.47 -3.15 23.16
CA ILE A 205 4.32 -2.55 23.83
C ILE A 205 4.84 -1.41 24.70
N SER A 206 4.45 -0.18 24.38
CA SER A 206 4.72 1.00 25.20
C SER A 206 3.41 1.69 25.57
N THR A 207 3.40 2.42 26.69
CA THR A 207 2.27 3.27 27.08
C THR A 207 2.20 4.50 26.16
N ILE A 208 1.00 5.08 26.04
CA ILE A 208 0.75 6.28 25.20
C ILE A 208 1.61 7.47 25.63
N ASP A 209 1.99 7.50 26.89
CA ASP A 209 2.73 8.62 27.54
C ASP A 209 4.25 8.41 27.57
N ALA A 210 4.75 7.34 26.95
CA ALA A 210 6.17 7.00 26.95
C ALA A 210 6.98 7.70 25.84
#